data_8491699f4de36f7e1ec20598835644b1
#
_entry.id   8491699f4de36f7e1ec20598835644b1
#
_cell.length_a   1.000
_cell.length_b   1.000
_cell.length_c   1.000
_cell.angle_alpha   90.00
_cell.angle_beta   90.00
_cell.angle_gamma   90.00
#
_symmetry.space_group_name_H-M   'P 1'
#
loop_
_entity.id
_entity.type
_entity.pdbx_description
1 polymer ?
#
loop_
_entity_poly.entity_id
_entity_poly.type
_entity_poly.pdbx_seq_one_letter_code
_entity_poly.pdbx_strand_id
1 'polypeptide(L)'
;ILSKGQLHKKERQLRSLERQVKNEFGLITSYLKGRNKYAVEAHKKFSIPFACILFVLLGAPLGVMAKRGGFAVSTSLSFGFFLLYYVLLIGGEELADRNQVSAAIGMWVPNAVLLSVALYLTLHTIRERAPIPLVSFFKKKDSNS
;
A
#
# COMPACT_ATOMS: atom_id res chain seq x y z
N ILE A 1 44.02 46.20 10.60
CA ILE A 1 44.68 44.87 10.71
C ILE A 1 44.11 44.18 11.91
N LEU A 2 43.29 43.19 11.69
CA LEU A 2 42.67 42.38 12.75
C LEU A 2 43.76 41.58 13.50
N SER A 3 43.80 41.72 14.82
CA SER A 3 44.70 40.95 15.67
C SER A 3 44.41 39.45 15.50
N LYS A 4 45.45 38.60 15.55
CA LYS A 4 45.31 37.11 15.47
C LYS A 4 44.26 36.58 16.44
N GLY A 5 44.10 37.18 17.62
CA GLY A 5 43.08 36.82 18.59
C GLY A 5 41.63 37.11 18.11
N GLN A 6 41.41 38.15 17.32
CA GLN A 6 40.12 38.48 16.77
C GLN A 6 39.74 37.54 15.62
N LEU A 7 40.70 37.09 14.82
CA LEU A 7 40.51 36.09 13.79
C LEU A 7 40.08 34.75 14.39
N HIS A 8 40.77 34.29 15.41
CA HIS A 8 40.39 33.06 16.11
C HIS A 8 39.00 33.13 16.79
N LYS A 9 38.62 34.31 17.28
CA LYS A 9 37.28 34.53 17.85
C LYS A 9 36.21 34.42 16.77
N LYS A 10 36.44 35.05 15.60
CA LYS A 10 35.52 34.94 14.46
C LYS A 10 35.39 33.52 13.92
N GLU A 11 36.50 32.80 13.81
CA GLU A 11 36.48 31.41 13.38
C GLU A 11 35.66 30.52 14.33
N ARG A 12 35.80 30.71 15.65
CA ARG A 12 34.99 29.95 16.64
C ARG A 12 33.51 30.31 16.54
N GLN A 13 33.17 31.56 16.32
CA GLN A 13 31.78 31.97 16.12
C GLN A 13 31.17 31.36 14.86
N LEU A 14 31.92 31.38 13.75
CA LEU A 14 31.49 30.75 12.51
C LEU A 14 31.26 29.24 12.66
N ARG A 15 32.16 28.54 13.34
CA ARG A 15 32.01 27.10 13.61
C ARG A 15 30.81 26.79 14.54
N SER A 16 30.54 27.66 15.52
CA SER A 16 29.37 27.50 16.39
C SER A 16 28.07 27.72 15.64
N LEU A 17 28.00 28.73 14.76
CA LEU A 17 26.86 28.98 13.88
C LEU A 17 26.63 27.82 12.89
N GLU A 18 27.71 27.32 12.31
CA GLU A 18 27.64 26.16 11.42
C GLU A 18 27.05 24.92 12.14
N ARG A 19 27.48 24.67 13.38
CA ARG A 19 26.93 23.57 14.20
C ARG A 19 25.45 23.77 14.55
N GLN A 20 25.05 25.00 14.89
CA GLN A 20 23.65 25.34 15.17
C GLN A 20 22.78 25.12 13.94
N VAL A 21 23.22 25.59 12.78
CA VAL A 21 22.51 25.40 11.51
C VAL A 21 22.36 23.89 11.19
N LYS A 22 23.43 23.10 11.33
CA LYS A 22 23.37 21.65 11.13
C LYS A 22 22.40 20.96 12.10
N ASN A 23 22.39 21.37 13.37
CA ASN A 23 21.45 20.83 14.36
C ASN A 23 20.00 21.17 14.03
N GLU A 24 19.71 22.41 13.62
CA GLU A 24 18.37 22.82 13.20
C GLU A 24 17.90 22.05 11.95
N PHE A 25 18.75 21.88 10.95
CA PHE A 25 18.45 21.03 9.79
C PHE A 25 18.21 19.58 10.19
N GLY A 26 18.99 19.04 11.11
CA GLY A 26 18.79 17.69 11.66
C GLY A 26 17.45 17.55 12.36
N LEU A 27 17.05 18.54 13.17
CA LEU A 27 15.74 18.58 13.84
C LEU A 27 14.59 18.67 12.83
N ILE A 28 14.67 19.55 11.83
CA ILE A 28 13.66 19.68 10.78
C ILE A 28 13.51 18.36 10.01
N THR A 29 14.62 17.73 9.63
CA THR A 29 14.60 16.41 8.95
C THR A 29 13.99 15.34 9.84
N SER A 30 14.29 15.34 11.14
CA SER A 30 13.72 14.42 12.13
C SER A 30 12.20 14.62 12.29
N TYR A 31 11.72 15.87 12.35
CA TYR A 31 10.29 16.18 12.40
C TYR A 31 9.56 15.77 11.12
N LEU A 32 10.14 15.99 9.94
CA LEU A 32 9.56 15.56 8.67
C LEU A 32 9.46 14.05 8.57
N LYS A 33 10.50 13.32 8.97
CA LYS A 33 10.45 11.85 9.05
C LYS A 33 9.41 11.36 10.04
N GLY A 34 9.32 11.96 11.22
CA GLY A 34 8.28 11.64 12.20
C GLY A 34 6.88 11.86 11.67
N ARG A 35 6.62 12.99 11.00
CA ARG A 35 5.32 13.30 10.38
C ARG A 35 4.95 12.30 9.29
N ASN A 36 5.89 11.91 8.43
CA ASN A 36 5.63 10.91 7.40
C ASN A 36 5.35 9.53 7.99
N LYS A 37 6.07 9.14 9.04
CA LYS A 37 5.83 7.89 9.75
C LYS A 37 4.41 7.83 10.34
N TYR A 38 3.95 8.89 10.98
CA TYR A 38 2.56 8.98 11.47
C TYR A 38 1.53 8.94 10.34
N ALA A 39 1.81 9.59 9.22
CA ALA A 39 0.96 9.54 8.05
C ALA A 39 0.88 8.12 7.46
N VAL A 40 2.01 7.42 7.35
CA VAL A 40 2.07 6.01 6.92
C VAL A 40 1.24 5.13 7.85
N GLU A 41 1.40 5.27 9.18
CA GLU A 41 0.62 4.50 10.15
C GLU A 41 -0.88 4.78 10.06
N ALA A 42 -1.28 6.03 9.87
CA ALA A 42 -2.68 6.39 9.69
C ALA A 42 -3.28 5.77 8.42
N HIS A 43 -2.59 5.88 7.29
CA HIS A 43 -3.03 5.27 6.03
C HIS A 43 -3.02 3.75 6.09
N LYS A 44 -2.07 3.14 6.80
CA LYS A 44 -1.99 1.69 7.01
C LYS A 44 -3.23 1.16 7.74
N LYS A 45 -3.73 1.89 8.76
CA LYS A 45 -4.94 1.52 9.51
C LYS A 45 -6.20 1.46 8.63
N PHE A 46 -6.28 2.25 7.58
CA PHE A 46 -7.39 2.21 6.62
C PHE A 46 -7.13 1.26 5.45
N SER A 47 -5.89 1.13 5.03
CA SER A 47 -5.47 0.28 3.92
C SER A 47 -5.68 -1.21 4.21
N ILE A 48 -5.39 -1.67 5.43
CA ILE A 48 -5.50 -3.07 5.82
C ILE A 48 -6.95 -3.57 5.82
N PRO A 49 -7.94 -2.91 6.43
CA PRO A 49 -9.34 -3.32 6.32
C PRO A 49 -9.85 -3.32 4.88
N PHE A 50 -9.43 -2.35 4.08
CA PHE A 50 -9.79 -2.30 2.66
C PHE A 50 -9.22 -3.49 1.88
N ALA A 51 -7.97 -3.87 2.16
CA ALA A 51 -7.36 -5.07 1.60
C ALA A 51 -8.13 -6.35 1.94
N CYS A 52 -8.67 -6.47 3.17
CA CYS A 52 -9.50 -7.61 3.55
C CYS A 52 -10.74 -7.74 2.65
N ILE A 53 -11.40 -6.63 2.32
CA ILE A 53 -12.53 -6.62 1.38
C ILE A 53 -12.08 -7.09 -0.01
N LEU A 54 -10.92 -6.64 -0.48
CA LEU A 54 -10.36 -7.06 -1.76
C LEU A 54 -10.01 -8.55 -1.78
N PHE A 55 -9.48 -9.10 -0.68
CA PHE A 55 -9.22 -10.54 -0.56
C PHE A 55 -10.51 -11.38 -0.57
N VAL A 56 -11.57 -10.90 0.05
CA VAL A 56 -12.89 -11.54 -0.05
C VAL A 56 -13.39 -11.54 -1.49
N LEU A 57 -13.24 -10.42 -2.19
CA LEU A 57 -13.61 -10.30 -3.60
C LEU A 57 -12.79 -11.23 -4.50
N LEU A 58 -11.48 -11.37 -4.23
CA LEU A 58 -10.60 -12.33 -4.91
C LEU A 58 -10.97 -13.79 -4.60
N GLY A 59 -11.43 -14.06 -3.39
CA GLY A 59 -11.80 -15.41 -2.96
C GLY A 59 -12.87 -16.06 -3.82
N ALA A 60 -13.81 -15.28 -4.34
CA ALA A 60 -14.89 -15.80 -5.20
C ALA A 60 -14.34 -16.40 -6.52
N PRO A 61 -13.58 -15.68 -7.37
CA PRO A 61 -13.03 -16.26 -8.59
C PRO A 61 -12.00 -17.35 -8.30
N LEU A 62 -11.20 -17.21 -7.24
CA LEU A 62 -10.24 -18.23 -6.84
C LEU A 62 -10.91 -19.53 -6.39
N GLY A 63 -12.02 -19.44 -5.65
CA GLY A 63 -12.82 -20.59 -5.25
C GLY A 63 -13.42 -21.34 -6.44
N VAL A 64 -13.82 -20.63 -7.49
CA VAL A 64 -14.29 -21.21 -8.74
C VAL A 64 -13.18 -21.93 -9.51
N MET A 65 -11.98 -21.33 -9.57
CA MET A 65 -10.79 -21.95 -10.19
C MET A 65 -10.35 -23.20 -9.42
N ALA A 66 -10.46 -23.17 -8.09
CA ALA A 66 -10.11 -24.27 -7.21
C ALA A 66 -10.91 -25.55 -7.46
N LYS A 67 -12.17 -25.45 -7.87
CA LYS A 67 -12.99 -26.61 -8.23
C LYS A 67 -12.38 -27.46 -9.35
N ARG A 68 -11.56 -26.86 -10.21
CA ARG A 68 -10.87 -27.57 -11.29
C ARG A 68 -9.49 -28.09 -10.90
N GLY A 69 -8.80 -27.42 -9.95
CA GLY A 69 -7.41 -27.72 -9.56
C GLY A 69 -7.24 -28.43 -8.22
N GLY A 70 -8.32 -28.60 -7.45
CA GLY A 70 -8.28 -29.19 -6.12
C GLY A 70 -7.85 -28.21 -5.03
N PHE A 71 -7.94 -28.68 -3.77
CA PHE A 71 -7.68 -27.88 -2.58
C PHE A 71 -6.26 -27.31 -2.51
N ALA A 72 -5.27 -28.10 -2.93
CA ALA A 72 -3.86 -27.68 -2.88
C ALA A 72 -3.58 -26.47 -3.78
N VAL A 73 -4.13 -26.44 -4.98
CA VAL A 73 -3.96 -25.32 -5.93
C VAL A 73 -4.60 -24.05 -5.39
N SER A 74 -5.79 -24.16 -4.83
CA SER A 74 -6.49 -23.02 -4.22
C SER A 74 -5.73 -22.42 -3.06
N THR A 75 -5.24 -23.25 -2.15
CA THR A 75 -4.47 -22.81 -0.97
C THR A 75 -3.16 -22.16 -1.40
N SER A 76 -2.44 -22.78 -2.33
CA SER A 76 -1.18 -22.24 -2.86
C SER A 76 -1.37 -20.88 -3.53
N LEU A 77 -2.44 -20.73 -4.32
CA LEU A 77 -2.75 -19.49 -5.02
C LEU A 77 -3.13 -18.36 -4.05
N SER A 78 -3.96 -18.66 -3.05
CA SER A 78 -4.33 -17.70 -2.00
C SER A 78 -3.11 -17.22 -1.20
N PHE A 79 -2.22 -18.16 -0.85
CA PHE A 79 -0.98 -17.84 -0.15
C PHE A 79 -0.04 -17.00 -1.01
N GLY A 80 0.06 -17.30 -2.30
CA GLY A 80 0.84 -16.51 -3.26
C GLY A 80 0.35 -15.06 -3.36
N PHE A 81 -0.97 -14.84 -3.44
CA PHE A 81 -1.53 -13.48 -3.45
C PHE A 81 -1.32 -12.74 -2.12
N PHE A 82 -1.40 -13.46 -1.00
CA PHE A 82 -1.11 -12.87 0.31
C PHE A 82 0.36 -12.42 0.40
N LEU A 83 1.30 -13.25 -0.02
CA LEU A 83 2.72 -12.90 -0.04
C LEU A 83 2.99 -11.70 -0.98
N LEU A 84 2.40 -11.71 -2.16
CA LEU A 84 2.53 -10.60 -3.11
C LEU A 84 2.05 -9.29 -2.50
N TYR A 85 0.86 -9.29 -1.89
CA TYR A 85 0.33 -8.11 -1.19
C TYR A 85 1.26 -7.65 -0.07
N TYR A 86 1.77 -8.58 0.75
CA TYR A 86 2.63 -8.27 1.87
C TYR A 86 3.96 -7.65 1.44
N VAL A 87 4.57 -8.18 0.37
CA VAL A 87 5.80 -7.60 -0.21
C VAL A 87 5.56 -6.19 -0.76
N LEU A 88 4.44 -5.98 -1.46
CA LEU A 88 4.06 -4.66 -1.96
C LEU A 88 3.78 -3.66 -0.84
N LEU A 89 3.16 -4.11 0.24
CA LEU A 89 2.86 -3.27 1.41
C LEU A 89 4.15 -2.81 2.10
N ILE A 90 5.08 -3.74 2.39
CA ILE A 90 6.37 -3.41 3.01
C ILE A 90 7.20 -2.52 2.07
N GLY A 91 7.24 -2.84 0.78
CA GLY A 91 7.93 -2.02 -0.20
C GLY A 91 7.39 -0.60 -0.28
N GLY A 92 6.07 -0.44 -0.24
CA GLY A 92 5.40 0.86 -0.20
C GLY A 92 5.70 1.64 1.08
N GLU A 93 5.72 0.97 2.23
CA GLU A 93 6.08 1.54 3.53
C GLU A 93 7.52 2.06 3.52
N GLU A 94 8.46 1.25 3.08
CA GLU A 94 9.89 1.61 3.01
C GLU A 94 10.15 2.80 2.07
N LEU A 95 9.49 2.83 0.92
CA LEU A 95 9.60 3.95 -0.02
C LEU A 95 8.99 5.25 0.53
N ALA A 96 7.90 5.14 1.28
CA ALA A 96 7.28 6.28 1.95
C ALA A 96 8.15 6.80 3.11
N ASP A 97 8.75 5.92 3.90
CA ASP A 97 9.65 6.28 5.00
C ASP A 97 10.93 6.97 4.50
N ARG A 98 11.40 6.62 3.32
CA ARG A 98 12.53 7.28 2.65
C ARG A 98 12.18 8.60 1.97
N ASN A 99 10.94 9.07 2.08
CA ASN A 99 10.44 10.28 1.40
C ASN A 99 10.52 10.22 -0.14
N GLN A 100 10.64 9.05 -0.72
CA GLN A 100 10.67 8.88 -2.18
C GLN A 100 9.27 8.95 -2.79
N VAL A 101 8.26 8.54 -2.03
CA VAL A 101 6.85 8.64 -2.40
C VAL A 101 6.03 9.16 -1.23
N SER A 102 4.90 9.79 -1.54
CA SER A 102 3.93 10.19 -0.52
C SER A 102 3.41 8.96 0.25
N ALA A 103 3.21 9.10 1.57
CA ALA A 103 2.66 8.05 2.43
C ALA A 103 1.34 7.48 1.88
N ALA A 104 0.48 8.35 1.33
CA ALA A 104 -0.75 7.92 0.70
C ALA A 104 -0.49 6.99 -0.49
N ILE A 105 0.40 7.37 -1.41
CA ILE A 105 0.73 6.56 -2.59
C ILE A 105 1.34 5.22 -2.16
N GLY A 106 2.34 5.23 -1.25
CA GLY A 106 2.99 4.01 -0.78
C GLY A 106 2.03 2.99 -0.19
N MET A 107 1.01 3.45 0.55
CA MET A 107 0.04 2.58 1.21
C MET A 107 -1.14 2.16 0.31
N TRP A 108 -1.50 2.94 -0.72
CA TRP A 108 -2.63 2.65 -1.59
C TRP A 108 -2.27 1.88 -2.86
N VAL A 109 -1.02 1.94 -3.32
CA VAL A 109 -0.54 1.19 -4.49
C VAL A 109 -0.76 -0.32 -4.35
N PRO A 110 -0.44 -0.98 -3.23
CA PRO A 110 -0.73 -2.41 -3.05
C PRO A 110 -2.21 -2.76 -3.24
N ASN A 111 -3.10 -1.92 -2.72
CA ASN A 111 -4.54 -2.10 -2.85
C ASN A 111 -5.02 -1.89 -4.29
N ALA A 112 -4.46 -0.91 -5.01
CA ALA A 112 -4.78 -0.67 -6.41
C ALA A 112 -4.35 -1.85 -7.30
N VAL A 113 -3.17 -2.41 -7.06
CA VAL A 113 -2.69 -3.62 -7.75
C VAL A 113 -3.62 -4.79 -7.47
N LEU A 114 -3.95 -5.02 -6.20
CA LEU A 114 -4.83 -6.11 -5.79
C LEU A 114 -6.23 -5.98 -6.40
N LEU A 115 -6.79 -4.76 -6.41
CA LEU A 115 -8.07 -4.45 -7.03
C LEU A 115 -8.06 -4.73 -8.54
N SER A 116 -7.00 -4.33 -9.24
CA SER A 116 -6.85 -4.57 -10.67
C SER A 116 -6.83 -6.06 -11.00
N VAL A 117 -6.10 -6.85 -10.21
CA VAL A 117 -6.05 -8.31 -10.35
C VAL A 117 -7.40 -8.93 -10.02
N ALA A 118 -8.06 -8.48 -8.96
CA ALA A 118 -9.38 -8.95 -8.55
C ALA A 118 -10.43 -8.74 -9.65
N LEU A 119 -10.48 -7.53 -10.22
CA LEU A 119 -11.39 -7.19 -11.31
C LEU A 119 -11.08 -8.03 -12.56
N TYR A 120 -9.82 -8.15 -12.93
CA TYR A 120 -9.41 -8.96 -14.09
C TYR A 120 -9.87 -10.43 -13.94
N LEU A 121 -9.56 -11.05 -12.80
CA LEU A 121 -9.96 -12.43 -12.54
C LEU A 121 -11.48 -12.61 -12.47
N THR A 122 -12.18 -11.67 -11.86
CA THR A 122 -13.65 -11.71 -11.77
C THR A 122 -14.27 -11.60 -13.17
N LEU A 123 -13.83 -10.65 -13.98
CA LEU A 123 -14.32 -10.48 -15.35
C LEU A 123 -14.00 -11.69 -16.23
N HIS A 124 -12.80 -12.27 -16.10
CA HIS A 124 -12.40 -13.46 -16.84
C HIS A 124 -13.27 -14.66 -16.44
N THR A 125 -13.50 -14.86 -15.15
CA THR A 125 -14.35 -15.96 -14.63
C THR A 125 -15.80 -15.81 -15.06
N ILE A 126 -16.35 -14.60 -15.07
CA ILE A 126 -17.71 -14.33 -15.55
C ILE A 126 -17.81 -14.59 -17.05
N ARG A 127 -16.82 -14.19 -17.82
CA ARG A 127 -16.81 -14.32 -19.29
C ARG A 127 -16.74 -15.79 -19.75
N GLU A 128 -16.04 -16.64 -19.00
CA GLU A 128 -15.96 -18.07 -19.30
C GLU A 128 -17.21 -18.85 -18.88
N ARG A 129 -18.02 -18.30 -17.97
CA ARG A 129 -19.27 -18.90 -17.48
C ARG A 129 -20.46 -17.99 -17.81
N ALA A 130 -20.86 -17.95 -19.06
CA ALA A 130 -22.20 -17.45 -19.41
C ALA A 130 -23.26 -18.53 -19.06
N PRO A 131 -24.49 -18.13 -18.73
CA PRO A 131 -25.03 -17.02 -17.99
C PRO A 131 -25.36 -17.38 -16.53
N ILE A 132 -25.25 -16.42 -15.64
CA ILE A 132 -25.63 -16.58 -14.25
C ILE A 132 -27.14 -16.88 -14.18
N PRO A 133 -27.59 -17.97 -13.51
CA PRO A 133 -29.02 -18.34 -13.46
C PRO A 133 -29.88 -17.34 -12.64
N LEU A 134 -29.28 -16.26 -12.13
CA LEU A 134 -30.03 -15.21 -11.42
C LEU A 134 -31.09 -14.53 -12.30
N VAL A 135 -30.82 -14.38 -13.61
CA VAL A 135 -31.79 -13.81 -14.56
C VAL A 135 -32.96 -14.77 -14.83
N SER A 136 -32.72 -16.08 -14.74
CA SER A 136 -33.79 -17.07 -14.91
C SER A 136 -34.72 -17.15 -13.69
N PHE A 137 -34.22 -16.81 -12.50
CA PHE A 137 -35.05 -16.77 -11.29
C PHE A 137 -36.03 -15.60 -11.31
N PHE A 138 -35.66 -14.45 -11.82
CA PHE A 138 -36.57 -13.31 -11.98
C PHE A 138 -37.56 -13.52 -13.11
N LYS A 139 -37.15 -14.15 -14.21
CA LYS A 139 -38.05 -14.43 -15.34
C LYS A 139 -39.12 -15.47 -15.04
N LYS A 140 -38.86 -16.41 -14.12
CA LYS A 140 -39.84 -17.44 -13.71
C LYS A 140 -40.93 -16.89 -12.82
N LYS A 141 -40.73 -15.72 -12.17
CA LYS A 141 -41.75 -15.10 -11.32
C LYS A 141 -42.84 -14.38 -12.13
N ASP A 142 -42.51 -13.90 -13.32
CA ASP A 142 -43.44 -13.15 -14.17
C ASP A 142 -44.32 -14.07 -15.08
N SER A 143 -44.01 -15.37 -15.11
CA SER A 143 -44.77 -16.34 -15.93
C SER A 143 -45.90 -17.05 -15.17
N ASN A 144 -46.06 -16.76 -13.86
CA ASN A 144 -47.09 -17.39 -13.00
C ASN A 144 -48.06 -16.39 -12.37
N SER A 145 -48.23 -15.22 -13.02
CA SER A 145 -49.29 -14.27 -12.66
C SER A 145 -50.30 -14.13 -13.76
#